data_fa44f1c205b8fcfbfceb4f4b0f3283ce
#
_entry.id   fa44f1c205b8fcfbfceb4f4b0f3283ce
#
_cell.length_a   1.000
_cell.length_b   1.000
_cell.length_c   1.000
_cell.angle_alpha   90.00
_cell.angle_beta   90.00
_cell.angle_gamma   90.00
#
_symmetry.space_group_name_H-M   'P 1'
#
loop_
_entity.id
_entity.type
_entity.pdbx_description
1 polymer ?
#
loop_
_entity_poly.entity_id
_entity_poly.type
_entity_poly.pdbx_seq_one_letter_code
_entity_poly.pdbx_strand_id
1 'polypeptide(L)'
;MRKYVPSLILPPKKPIETHNNFLFDVHIYNTDILSTIFDIPLTVYTHSTLKGYFNDALQRLRVEGYFPRLQYKNNFIESGMILCENPADHIRAQVRLTSLKKKGAVNLSLDAQAKDDNVSTTLNWGNNAAVTYSGQLAAVAKFLRTSGEKPLLKAMVDVKPTDVILNDTLWKIHASQVVVDSGRVDVNNFYFSHQDRYVRINGRLSENPKDTVKVDLKDINMGYVFDIAS
;
A
#
# COMPACT_ATOMS: atom_id res chain seq x y z
N MET A 1 7.45 8.78 -12.52
CA MET A 1 6.91 9.18 -11.17
C MET A 1 6.69 10.69 -11.08
N ARG A 2 7.68 11.55 -11.30
CA ARG A 2 7.57 13.01 -11.17
C ARG A 2 6.46 13.65 -12.01
N LYS A 3 6.16 13.12 -13.18
CA LYS A 3 5.04 13.56 -14.03
C LYS A 3 3.66 13.39 -13.36
N TYR A 4 3.51 12.36 -12.52
CA TYR A 4 2.22 11.97 -11.96
C TYR A 4 2.00 12.47 -10.52
N VAL A 5 3.09 12.64 -9.78
CA VAL A 5 3.11 13.14 -8.40
C VAL A 5 4.24 14.15 -8.21
N PRO A 6 4.18 15.29 -8.92
CA PRO A 6 5.24 16.31 -8.90
C PRO A 6 5.50 16.87 -7.50
N SER A 7 4.46 17.00 -6.68
CA SER A 7 4.59 17.51 -5.31
C SER A 7 5.36 16.54 -4.39
N LEU A 8 5.32 15.24 -4.65
CA LEU A 8 6.02 14.24 -3.84
C LEU A 8 7.52 14.19 -4.14
N ILE A 9 7.91 14.44 -5.40
CA ILE A 9 9.28 14.27 -5.88
C ILE A 9 9.91 15.63 -6.19
N LEU A 10 10.90 16.02 -5.39
CA LEU A 10 11.65 17.25 -5.64
C LEU A 10 12.34 17.24 -7.01
N PRO A 11 12.36 18.39 -7.73
CA PRO A 11 13.14 18.51 -8.93
C PRO A 11 14.64 18.32 -8.62
N PRO A 12 15.39 17.66 -9.50
CA PRO A 12 16.84 17.63 -9.37
C PRO A 12 17.40 19.06 -9.45
N LYS A 13 18.46 19.33 -8.70
CA LYS A 13 19.12 20.65 -8.68
C LYS A 13 19.62 21.09 -10.05
N LYS A 14 19.93 20.14 -10.93
CA LYS A 14 20.28 20.38 -12.35
C LYS A 14 19.46 19.43 -13.21
N PRO A 15 18.88 19.90 -14.33
CA PRO A 15 18.26 19.01 -15.29
C PRO A 15 19.32 18.07 -15.84
N ILE A 16 19.07 16.78 -15.77
CA ILE A 16 19.89 15.76 -16.41
C ILE A 16 19.10 15.29 -17.62
N GLU A 17 19.59 15.61 -18.81
CA GLU A 17 19.07 15.00 -20.02
C GLU A 17 19.56 13.57 -20.08
N THR A 18 18.65 12.62 -19.94
CA THR A 18 18.93 11.20 -20.04
C THR A 18 18.12 10.63 -21.20
N HIS A 19 18.78 9.80 -22.01
CA HIS A 19 18.15 9.05 -23.10
C HIS A 19 18.24 7.55 -22.77
N ASN A 20 17.60 7.18 -21.68
CA ASN A 20 17.60 5.79 -21.24
C ASN A 20 16.51 5.01 -21.98
N ASN A 21 16.93 3.93 -22.62
CA ASN A 21 16.03 2.94 -23.20
C ASN A 21 16.60 1.56 -22.89
N PHE A 22 15.89 0.81 -22.06
CA PHE A 22 16.32 -0.55 -21.73
C PHE A 22 15.12 -1.49 -21.61
N LEU A 23 15.39 -2.73 -21.90
CA LEU A 23 14.49 -3.86 -21.75
C LEU A 23 15.20 -4.87 -20.88
N PHE A 24 14.48 -5.51 -19.98
CA PHE A 24 15.00 -6.59 -19.16
C PHE A 24 14.01 -7.76 -19.08
N ASP A 25 14.59 -8.95 -19.00
CA ASP A 25 13.87 -10.21 -18.78
C ASP A 25 14.72 -11.05 -17.81
N VAL A 26 14.26 -11.14 -16.58
CA VAL A 26 14.98 -11.80 -15.49
C VAL A 26 14.21 -13.05 -15.08
N HIS A 27 14.91 -14.19 -15.15
CA HIS A 27 14.40 -15.46 -14.66
C HIS A 27 15.07 -15.79 -13.34
N ILE A 28 14.27 -15.98 -12.30
CA ILE A 28 14.74 -16.22 -10.93
C ILE A 28 14.47 -17.69 -10.59
N TYR A 29 15.52 -18.41 -10.24
CA TYR A 29 15.43 -19.82 -9.87
C TYR A 29 15.41 -19.99 -8.35
N ASN A 30 16.26 -19.30 -7.63
CA ASN A 30 16.32 -19.26 -6.18
C ASN A 30 17.15 -18.07 -5.70
N THR A 31 16.71 -17.41 -4.63
CA THR A 31 17.42 -16.29 -4.02
C THR A 31 17.92 -16.58 -2.61
N ASP A 32 17.93 -17.82 -2.12
CA ASP A 32 18.35 -18.17 -0.75
C ASP A 32 19.73 -17.60 -0.40
N ILE A 33 20.70 -17.76 -1.30
CA ILE A 33 22.06 -17.26 -1.10
C ILE A 33 22.08 -15.73 -1.01
N LEU A 34 21.36 -15.04 -1.91
CA LEU A 34 21.28 -13.58 -1.91
C LEU A 34 20.56 -13.07 -0.66
N SER A 35 19.49 -13.73 -0.27
CA SER A 35 18.74 -13.41 0.94
C SER A 35 19.62 -13.52 2.19
N THR A 36 20.47 -14.53 2.26
CA THR A 36 21.42 -14.74 3.36
C THR A 36 22.55 -13.70 3.34
N ILE A 37 23.15 -13.42 2.18
CA ILE A 37 24.27 -12.48 2.07
C ILE A 37 23.85 -11.04 2.40
N PHE A 38 22.66 -10.64 1.94
CA PHE A 38 22.15 -9.26 2.12
C PHE A 38 21.22 -9.09 3.33
N ASP A 39 21.04 -10.14 4.12
CA ASP A 39 20.12 -10.16 5.27
C ASP A 39 18.70 -9.69 4.90
N ILE A 40 18.22 -10.11 3.74
CA ILE A 40 16.89 -9.79 3.24
C ILE A 40 15.97 -10.95 3.59
N PRO A 41 14.90 -10.77 4.40
CA PRO A 41 14.01 -11.84 4.82
C PRO A 41 13.01 -12.23 3.71
N LEU A 42 13.48 -12.30 2.46
CA LEU A 42 12.68 -12.61 1.28
C LEU A 42 13.41 -13.62 0.40
N THR A 43 12.82 -14.80 0.25
CA THR A 43 13.30 -15.82 -0.69
C THR A 43 12.31 -15.96 -1.84
N VAL A 44 12.80 -15.89 -3.05
CA VAL A 44 12.06 -16.13 -4.29
C VAL A 44 12.45 -17.49 -4.84
N TYR A 45 11.46 -18.30 -5.18
CA TYR A 45 11.66 -19.66 -5.67
C TYR A 45 11.55 -19.75 -7.20
N THR A 46 11.83 -20.92 -7.73
CA THR A 46 11.94 -21.24 -9.16
C THR A 46 10.71 -20.86 -9.98
N HIS A 47 10.92 -20.64 -11.27
CA HIS A 47 9.95 -20.16 -12.26
C HIS A 47 9.40 -18.75 -12.02
N SER A 48 10.06 -17.98 -11.16
CA SER A 48 9.73 -16.56 -11.02
C SER A 48 10.33 -15.76 -12.17
N THR A 49 9.57 -14.78 -12.66
CA THR A 49 10.00 -13.92 -13.75
C THR A 49 9.75 -12.45 -13.41
N LEU A 50 10.66 -11.60 -13.86
CA LEU A 50 10.51 -10.15 -13.80
C LEU A 50 10.91 -9.58 -15.16
N LYS A 51 9.95 -8.99 -15.86
CA LYS A 51 10.13 -8.40 -17.19
C LYS A 51 9.76 -6.93 -17.18
N GLY A 52 10.41 -6.19 -18.03
CA GLY A 52 10.00 -4.80 -18.17
C GLY A 52 10.78 -4.06 -19.24
N TYR A 53 10.24 -2.90 -19.52
CA TYR A 53 10.91 -1.91 -20.36
C TYR A 53 10.76 -0.52 -19.77
N PHE A 54 11.73 0.30 -20.06
CA PHE A 54 11.73 1.73 -19.80
C PHE A 54 12.22 2.47 -21.03
N ASN A 55 11.48 3.48 -21.45
CA ASN A 55 11.88 4.37 -22.54
C ASN A 55 11.62 5.81 -22.12
N ASP A 56 12.69 6.54 -21.88
CA ASP A 56 12.63 7.92 -21.38
C ASP A 56 12.08 8.89 -22.45
N ALA A 57 12.54 8.75 -23.69
CA ALA A 57 12.08 9.60 -24.80
C ALA A 57 10.57 9.48 -25.04
N LEU A 58 10.03 8.27 -24.97
CA LEU A 58 8.59 8.01 -25.09
C LEU A 58 7.86 8.13 -23.74
N GLN A 59 8.58 8.34 -22.65
CA GLN A 59 8.04 8.33 -21.29
C GLN A 59 7.21 7.07 -21.00
N ARG A 60 7.70 5.91 -21.41
CA ARG A 60 7.03 4.64 -21.27
C ARG A 60 7.74 3.76 -20.23
N LEU A 61 6.95 3.19 -19.35
CA LEU A 61 7.39 2.24 -18.34
C LEU A 61 6.41 1.08 -18.30
N ARG A 62 6.92 -0.14 -18.26
CA ARG A 62 6.17 -1.33 -17.84
C ARG A 62 7.11 -2.28 -17.13
N VAL A 63 6.70 -2.72 -15.97
CA VAL A 63 7.34 -3.78 -15.19
C VAL A 63 6.27 -4.76 -14.78
N GLU A 64 6.47 -6.02 -15.09
CA GLU A 64 5.58 -7.10 -14.67
C GLU A 64 6.40 -8.23 -14.04
N GLY A 65 5.90 -8.77 -12.97
CA GLY A 65 6.51 -9.88 -12.25
C GLY A 65 5.50 -10.97 -11.93
N TYR A 66 5.96 -12.20 -12.05
CA TYR A 66 5.21 -13.37 -11.64
C TYR A 66 6.08 -14.22 -10.72
N PHE A 67 5.56 -14.52 -9.55
CA PHE A 67 6.24 -15.25 -8.48
C PHE A 67 5.34 -16.40 -8.03
N PRO A 68 5.46 -17.60 -8.59
CA PRO A 68 4.64 -18.75 -8.21
C PRO A 68 4.74 -19.07 -6.73
N ARG A 69 5.94 -18.88 -6.18
CA ARG A 69 6.19 -19.06 -4.75
C ARG A 69 7.27 -18.12 -4.27
N LEU A 70 6.99 -17.44 -3.17
CA LEU A 70 7.98 -16.68 -2.42
C LEU A 70 7.76 -16.86 -0.91
N GLN A 71 8.80 -16.66 -0.15
CA GLN A 71 8.75 -16.69 1.31
C GLN A 71 9.21 -15.35 1.86
N TYR A 72 8.42 -14.74 2.70
CA TYR A 72 8.80 -13.58 3.48
C TYR A 72 8.79 -13.93 4.96
N LYS A 73 9.98 -13.95 5.58
CA LYS A 73 10.16 -14.50 6.94
C LYS A 73 9.60 -15.94 6.98
N ASN A 74 8.59 -16.19 7.81
CA ASN A 74 7.96 -17.51 7.98
C ASN A 74 6.66 -17.67 7.18
N ASN A 75 6.29 -16.71 6.34
CA ASN A 75 5.06 -16.75 5.57
C ASN A 75 5.33 -17.11 4.11
N PHE A 76 4.64 -18.12 3.61
CA PHE A 76 4.65 -18.49 2.20
C PHE A 76 3.54 -17.76 1.44
N ILE A 77 3.90 -17.26 0.27
CA ILE A 77 3.01 -16.67 -0.72
C ILE A 77 3.08 -17.60 -1.93
N GLU A 78 1.96 -18.21 -2.29
CA GLU A 78 1.89 -19.24 -3.34
C GLU A 78 1.53 -18.69 -4.71
N SER A 79 1.16 -17.45 -4.82
CA SER A 79 0.96 -16.80 -6.10
C SER A 79 1.14 -15.30 -5.92
N GLY A 80 2.20 -14.77 -6.50
CA GLY A 80 2.50 -13.35 -6.51
C GLY A 80 2.51 -12.80 -7.92
N MET A 81 1.82 -11.69 -8.15
CA MET A 81 1.88 -10.92 -9.39
C MET A 81 2.06 -9.45 -9.07
N ILE A 82 2.93 -8.80 -9.81
CA ILE A 82 3.09 -7.34 -9.78
C ILE A 82 3.01 -6.80 -11.21
N LEU A 83 2.38 -5.64 -11.35
CA LEU A 83 2.37 -4.86 -12.59
C LEU A 83 2.54 -3.40 -12.23
N CYS A 84 3.48 -2.73 -12.89
CA CYS A 84 3.63 -1.28 -12.82
C CYS A 84 3.77 -0.76 -14.24
N GLU A 85 2.88 0.13 -14.67
CA GLU A 85 2.88 0.66 -16.03
C GLU A 85 2.33 2.09 -16.08
N ASN A 86 2.63 2.79 -17.16
CA ASN A 86 2.03 4.08 -17.45
C ASN A 86 1.36 4.08 -18.84
N PRO A 87 0.12 3.56 -18.94
CA PRO A 87 -0.52 3.35 -20.23
C PRO A 87 -0.79 4.65 -21.00
N ALA A 88 -1.06 5.75 -20.32
CA ALA A 88 -1.33 7.05 -20.95
C ALA A 88 -0.84 8.22 -20.08
N ASP A 89 -1.74 8.88 -19.36
CA ASP A 89 -1.51 10.09 -18.57
C ASP A 89 -1.39 9.82 -17.05
N HIS A 90 -1.39 8.58 -16.66
CA HIS A 90 -1.27 8.13 -15.28
C HIS A 90 -0.27 7.00 -15.16
N ILE A 91 0.18 6.73 -13.94
CA ILE A 91 0.89 5.50 -13.59
C ILE A 91 -0.03 4.60 -12.79
N ARG A 92 -0.01 3.31 -13.09
CA ARG A 92 -0.78 2.28 -12.41
C ARG A 92 0.15 1.23 -11.84
N ALA A 93 -0.13 0.81 -10.62
CA ALA A 93 0.52 -0.32 -9.97
C ALA A 93 -0.53 -1.31 -9.47
N GLN A 94 -0.30 -2.59 -9.70
CA GLN A 94 -1.16 -3.67 -9.23
C GLN A 94 -0.31 -4.74 -8.55
N VAL A 95 -0.80 -5.25 -7.43
CA VAL A 95 -0.21 -6.39 -6.74
C VAL A 95 -1.31 -7.38 -6.44
N ARG A 96 -1.09 -8.65 -6.71
CA ARG A 96 -1.98 -9.75 -6.33
C ARG A 96 -1.17 -10.83 -5.66
N LEU A 97 -1.63 -11.28 -4.50
CA LEU A 97 -0.95 -12.28 -3.69
C LEU A 97 -1.97 -13.28 -3.17
N THR A 98 -1.56 -14.54 -3.11
CA THR A 98 -2.27 -15.58 -2.37
C THR A 98 -1.33 -16.15 -1.33
N SER A 99 -1.66 -16.00 -0.06
CA SER A 99 -0.87 -16.54 1.06
C SER A 99 -1.58 -17.73 1.68
N LEU A 100 -0.84 -18.82 1.88
CA LEU A 100 -1.36 -19.98 2.60
C LEU A 100 -1.13 -19.79 4.09
N LYS A 101 -2.19 -19.87 4.85
CA LYS A 101 -2.20 -19.85 6.31
C LYS A 101 -2.74 -21.18 6.84
N LYS A 102 -2.48 -21.49 8.09
CA LYS A 102 -2.99 -22.71 8.74
C LYS A 102 -4.52 -22.87 8.67
N LYS A 103 -5.24 -21.75 8.61
CA LYS A 103 -6.72 -21.69 8.58
C LYS A 103 -7.31 -21.50 7.17
N GLY A 104 -6.51 -21.56 6.12
CA GLY A 104 -6.95 -21.39 4.73
C GLY A 104 -6.11 -20.37 3.94
N ALA A 105 -6.40 -20.24 2.66
CA ALA A 105 -5.74 -19.27 1.81
C ALA A 105 -6.30 -17.86 2.02
N VAL A 106 -5.44 -16.87 2.04
CA VAL A 106 -5.80 -15.44 2.04
C VAL A 106 -5.36 -14.84 0.72
N ASN A 107 -6.32 -14.29 -0.01
CA ASN A 107 -6.07 -13.53 -1.22
C ASN A 107 -6.00 -12.04 -0.89
N LEU A 108 -5.04 -11.36 -1.49
CA LEU A 108 -4.84 -9.92 -1.33
C LEU A 108 -4.61 -9.30 -2.71
N SER A 109 -5.32 -8.21 -3.01
CA SER A 109 -5.05 -7.40 -4.20
C SER A 109 -4.95 -5.92 -3.83
N LEU A 110 -3.94 -5.28 -4.38
CA LEU A 110 -3.72 -3.84 -4.28
C LEU A 110 -3.74 -3.27 -5.70
N ASP A 111 -4.59 -2.28 -5.94
CA ASP A 111 -4.63 -1.47 -7.14
C ASP A 111 -4.36 -0.02 -6.75
N ALA A 112 -3.36 0.59 -7.37
CA ALA A 112 -3.00 1.98 -7.15
C ALA A 112 -2.85 2.72 -8.48
N GLN A 113 -3.32 3.96 -8.53
CA GLN A 113 -3.18 4.83 -9.69
C GLN A 113 -2.76 6.22 -9.22
N ALA A 114 -1.77 6.81 -9.92
CA ALA A 114 -1.30 8.15 -9.62
C ALA A 114 -1.41 9.06 -10.86
N LYS A 115 -1.99 10.25 -10.65
CA LYS A 115 -2.15 11.30 -11.64
C LYS A 115 -2.35 12.65 -10.94
N ASP A 116 -1.68 13.68 -11.43
CA ASP A 116 -1.89 15.08 -11.01
C ASP A 116 -1.86 15.27 -9.48
N ASP A 117 -0.80 14.77 -8.84
CA ASP A 117 -0.63 14.77 -7.38
C ASP A 117 -1.70 14.01 -6.58
N ASN A 118 -2.56 13.25 -7.24
CA ASN A 118 -3.50 12.36 -6.58
C ASN A 118 -3.07 10.90 -6.75
N VAL A 119 -3.15 10.14 -5.67
CA VAL A 119 -2.94 8.69 -5.66
C VAL A 119 -4.20 8.03 -5.12
N SER A 120 -4.92 7.34 -5.98
CA SER A 120 -6.03 6.47 -5.58
C SER A 120 -5.53 5.06 -5.33
N THR A 121 -5.99 4.44 -4.26
CA THR A 121 -5.56 3.10 -3.86
C THR A 121 -6.77 2.30 -3.40
N THR A 122 -6.84 1.05 -3.83
CA THR A 122 -7.83 0.08 -3.37
C THR A 122 -7.12 -1.20 -2.97
N LEU A 123 -7.26 -1.59 -1.71
CA LEU A 123 -6.78 -2.84 -1.15
C LEU A 123 -7.98 -3.74 -0.91
N ASN A 124 -7.98 -4.95 -1.48
CA ASN A 124 -8.97 -5.97 -1.21
C ASN A 124 -8.29 -7.17 -0.55
N TRP A 125 -8.97 -7.80 0.38
CA TRP A 125 -8.53 -9.05 0.99
C TRP A 125 -9.72 -9.98 1.22
N GLY A 126 -9.44 -11.27 1.27
CA GLY A 126 -10.44 -12.26 1.60
C GLY A 126 -9.81 -13.62 1.82
N ASN A 127 -10.43 -14.41 2.69
CA ASN A 127 -10.04 -15.78 2.93
C ASN A 127 -11.12 -16.76 2.44
N ASN A 128 -10.69 -17.99 2.15
CA ASN A 128 -11.55 -19.12 1.81
C ASN A 128 -11.56 -20.12 2.97
N ALA A 129 -12.07 -19.69 4.11
CA ALA A 129 -12.09 -20.50 5.34
C ALA A 129 -13.50 -20.57 5.95
N ALA A 130 -13.69 -21.47 6.93
CA ALA A 130 -14.96 -21.61 7.65
C ALA A 130 -15.35 -20.32 8.41
N VAL A 131 -14.37 -19.53 8.82
CA VAL A 131 -14.56 -18.20 9.41
C VAL A 131 -14.08 -17.14 8.42
N THR A 132 -14.95 -16.21 8.09
CA THR A 132 -14.72 -15.24 7.01
C THR A 132 -14.03 -13.98 7.53
N TYR A 133 -12.93 -13.63 6.85
CA TYR A 133 -12.25 -12.36 6.95
C TYR A 133 -12.12 -11.79 5.54
N SER A 134 -12.86 -10.75 5.23
CA SER A 134 -12.78 -10.13 3.92
C SER A 134 -13.12 -8.64 3.97
N GLY A 135 -12.67 -7.90 2.99
CA GLY A 135 -12.99 -6.48 2.91
C GLY A 135 -12.28 -5.78 1.78
N GLN A 136 -12.61 -4.52 1.70
CA GLN A 136 -11.98 -3.56 0.81
C GLN A 136 -11.63 -2.31 1.61
N LEU A 137 -10.48 -1.73 1.34
CA LEU A 137 -10.10 -0.41 1.83
C LEU A 137 -9.74 0.45 0.62
N ALA A 138 -10.48 1.54 0.41
CA ALA A 138 -10.21 2.48 -0.65
C ALA A 138 -9.85 3.85 -0.05
N ALA A 139 -8.81 4.47 -0.58
CA ALA A 139 -8.36 5.78 -0.18
C ALA A 139 -7.87 6.61 -1.36
N VAL A 140 -7.95 7.93 -1.22
CA VAL A 140 -7.36 8.88 -2.17
C VAL A 140 -6.42 9.78 -1.38
N ALA A 141 -5.14 9.77 -1.74
CA ALA A 141 -4.13 10.68 -1.21
C ALA A 141 -3.91 11.82 -2.19
N LYS A 142 -3.99 13.06 -1.73
CA LYS A 142 -3.63 14.26 -2.47
C LYS A 142 -2.38 14.87 -1.90
N PHE A 143 -1.38 15.08 -2.74
CA PHE A 143 -0.12 15.70 -2.37
C PHE A 143 -0.12 17.16 -2.78
N LEU A 144 0.37 18.01 -1.88
CA LEU A 144 0.51 19.44 -2.08
C LEU A 144 1.87 19.87 -1.58
N ARG A 145 2.48 20.79 -2.26
CA ARG A 145 3.74 21.39 -1.81
C ARG A 145 3.56 22.89 -1.65
N THR A 146 3.96 23.40 -0.49
CA THR A 146 3.92 24.84 -0.26
C THR A 146 4.97 25.57 -1.12
N SER A 147 4.68 26.80 -1.48
CA SER A 147 5.64 27.68 -2.15
C SER A 147 6.55 28.33 -1.09
N GLY A 148 7.82 28.56 -1.42
CA GLY A 148 8.76 29.23 -0.54
C GLY A 148 10.18 28.66 -0.61
N GLU A 149 11.10 29.24 0.15
CA GLU A 149 12.51 28.79 0.19
C GLU A 149 12.68 27.36 0.71
N LYS A 150 11.81 26.91 1.61
CA LYS A 150 11.77 25.54 2.11
C LYS A 150 10.38 24.95 1.86
N PRO A 151 10.12 24.41 0.66
CA PRO A 151 8.82 23.87 0.31
C PRO A 151 8.53 22.63 1.17
N LEU A 152 7.43 22.68 1.90
CA LEU A 152 6.96 21.61 2.76
C LEU A 152 5.95 20.74 2.02
N LEU A 153 6.03 19.44 2.22
CA LEU A 153 5.09 18.47 1.66
C LEU A 153 3.91 18.30 2.62
N LYS A 154 2.71 18.42 2.07
CA LYS A 154 1.45 18.08 2.73
C LYS A 154 0.77 16.94 1.98
N ALA A 155 0.30 15.94 2.70
CA ALA A 155 -0.53 14.87 2.16
C ALA A 155 -1.88 14.86 2.86
N MET A 156 -2.95 14.78 2.08
CA MET A 156 -4.33 14.62 2.57
C MET A 156 -4.83 13.27 2.07
N VAL A 157 -5.19 12.39 2.99
CA VAL A 157 -5.66 11.04 2.69
C VAL A 157 -7.12 10.92 3.09
N ASP A 158 -8.00 10.79 2.12
CA ASP A 158 -9.42 10.54 2.30
C ASP A 158 -9.70 9.04 2.22
N VAL A 159 -10.08 8.44 3.35
CA VAL A 159 -10.52 7.04 3.43
C VAL A 159 -11.98 6.97 3.05
N LYS A 160 -12.30 6.11 2.10
CA LYS A 160 -13.67 5.91 1.63
C LYS A 160 -14.43 4.96 2.56
N PRO A 161 -15.74 5.21 2.79
CA PRO A 161 -16.54 4.29 3.58
C PRO A 161 -16.63 2.92 2.89
N THR A 162 -16.52 1.87 3.68
CA THR A 162 -16.59 0.50 3.18
C THR A 162 -17.02 -0.47 4.26
N ASP A 163 -17.54 -1.61 3.83
CA ASP A 163 -17.88 -2.71 4.70
C ASP A 163 -16.76 -3.76 4.70
N VAL A 164 -16.45 -4.29 5.87
CA VAL A 164 -15.47 -5.36 6.05
C VAL A 164 -16.08 -6.48 6.91
N ILE A 165 -15.72 -7.72 6.63
CA ILE A 165 -16.14 -8.87 7.42
C ILE A 165 -14.95 -9.31 8.26
N LEU A 166 -15.13 -9.31 9.58
CA LEU A 166 -14.18 -9.82 10.54
C LEU A 166 -14.86 -10.91 11.39
N ASN A 167 -14.35 -12.13 11.29
CA ASN A 167 -14.90 -13.27 12.03
C ASN A 167 -16.42 -13.41 11.80
N ASP A 168 -16.84 -13.50 10.51
CA ASP A 168 -18.23 -13.58 10.05
C ASP A 168 -19.12 -12.38 10.45
N THR A 169 -18.54 -11.34 11.04
CA THR A 169 -19.26 -10.16 11.51
C THR A 169 -19.00 -8.99 10.59
N LEU A 170 -20.08 -8.36 10.11
CA LEU A 170 -20.01 -7.18 9.25
C LEU A 170 -19.69 -5.93 10.06
N TRP A 171 -18.57 -5.30 9.75
CA TRP A 171 -18.11 -4.02 10.29
C TRP A 171 -18.11 -2.96 9.22
N LYS A 172 -18.24 -1.71 9.62
CA LYS A 172 -18.22 -0.56 8.74
C LYS A 172 -17.04 0.37 9.05
N ILE A 173 -16.23 0.64 8.04
CA ILE A 173 -15.28 1.75 8.06
C ILE A 173 -16.02 2.97 7.53
N HIS A 174 -16.08 4.03 8.31
CA HIS A 174 -16.72 5.29 7.91
C HIS A 174 -15.72 6.20 7.19
N ALA A 175 -16.25 7.14 6.41
CA ALA A 175 -15.42 8.15 5.76
C ALA A 175 -14.59 8.90 6.80
N SER A 176 -13.30 9.01 6.56
CA SER A 176 -12.36 9.69 7.45
C SER A 176 -11.25 10.34 6.65
N GLN A 177 -10.55 11.29 7.27
CA GLN A 177 -9.43 11.97 6.65
C GLN A 177 -8.21 11.95 7.56
N VAL A 178 -7.06 11.69 6.97
CA VAL A 178 -5.76 11.86 7.63
C VAL A 178 -4.98 12.93 6.88
N VAL A 179 -4.45 13.91 7.61
CA VAL A 179 -3.61 14.97 7.06
C VAL A 179 -2.22 14.87 7.65
N VAL A 180 -1.21 14.72 6.79
CA VAL A 180 0.19 14.73 7.17
C VAL A 180 0.81 16.03 6.66
N ASP A 181 1.37 16.82 7.56
CA ASP A 181 1.93 18.13 7.25
C ASP A 181 3.15 18.40 8.14
N SER A 182 4.34 18.35 7.53
CA SER A 182 5.58 18.80 8.18
C SER A 182 5.84 18.20 9.56
N GLY A 183 5.72 16.89 9.69
CA GLY A 183 5.91 16.18 10.96
C GLY A 183 4.67 16.16 11.87
N ARG A 184 3.57 16.75 11.42
CA ARG A 184 2.28 16.71 12.10
C ARG A 184 1.35 15.75 11.37
N VAL A 185 0.62 14.94 12.12
CA VAL A 185 -0.43 14.03 11.63
C VAL A 185 -1.74 14.38 12.33
N ASP A 186 -2.72 14.83 11.57
CA ASP A 186 -4.09 15.04 12.03
C ASP A 186 -4.96 13.87 11.58
N VAL A 187 -5.62 13.19 12.50
CA VAL A 187 -6.60 12.15 12.21
C VAL A 187 -7.99 12.71 12.48
N ASN A 188 -8.80 12.81 11.43
CA ASN A 188 -10.12 13.39 11.50
C ASN A 188 -11.17 12.29 11.38
N ASN A 189 -11.85 12.01 12.50
CA ASN A 189 -13.03 11.16 12.58
C ASN A 189 -12.83 9.72 12.00
N PHE A 190 -11.69 9.08 12.25
CA PHE A 190 -11.62 7.67 11.96
C PHE A 190 -12.61 6.93 12.84
N TYR A 191 -13.55 6.24 12.21
CA TYR A 191 -14.61 5.51 12.89
C TYR A 191 -14.86 4.17 12.22
N PHE A 192 -14.69 3.12 13.00
CA PHE A 192 -14.89 1.73 12.61
C PHE A 192 -15.89 1.10 13.58
N SER A 193 -17.00 0.55 13.08
CA SER A 193 -18.10 0.15 13.94
C SER A 193 -18.86 -1.09 13.46
N HIS A 194 -19.45 -1.79 14.42
CA HIS A 194 -20.46 -2.81 14.26
C HIS A 194 -21.52 -2.64 15.35
N GLN A 195 -22.75 -2.26 15.00
CA GLN A 195 -23.80 -1.93 15.97
C GLN A 195 -23.31 -0.86 16.98
N ASP A 196 -23.29 -1.20 18.27
CA ASP A 196 -22.84 -0.33 19.35
C ASP A 196 -21.34 -0.47 19.71
N ARG A 197 -20.63 -1.38 19.05
CA ARG A 197 -19.19 -1.61 19.20
C ARG A 197 -18.42 -0.72 18.24
N TYR A 198 -17.35 -0.10 18.71
CA TYR A 198 -16.59 0.77 17.83
C TYR A 198 -15.13 1.00 18.26
N VAL A 199 -14.34 1.40 17.27
CA VAL A 199 -13.04 2.06 17.41
C VAL A 199 -13.17 3.45 16.82
N ARG A 200 -12.89 4.48 17.60
CA ARG A 200 -12.83 5.87 17.14
C ARG A 200 -11.46 6.45 17.43
N ILE A 201 -10.86 7.07 16.42
CA ILE A 201 -9.57 7.75 16.54
C ILE A 201 -9.74 9.16 16.01
N ASN A 202 -9.36 10.14 16.82
CA ASN A 202 -9.40 11.53 16.46
C ASN A 202 -8.31 12.31 17.20
N GLY A 203 -7.73 13.31 16.55
CA GLY A 203 -6.75 14.16 17.19
C GLY A 203 -5.51 14.43 16.35
N ARG A 204 -4.49 14.92 17.00
CA ARG A 204 -3.25 15.38 16.38
C ARG A 204 -2.05 14.75 17.07
N LEU A 205 -1.10 14.29 16.26
CA LEU A 205 0.24 13.88 16.67
C LEU A 205 1.26 14.84 16.06
N SER A 206 2.12 15.44 16.87
CA SER A 206 3.22 16.28 16.42
C SER A 206 4.34 16.30 17.48
N GLU A 207 5.41 17.07 17.25
CA GLU A 207 6.44 17.32 18.24
C GLU A 207 5.96 18.19 19.43
N ASN A 208 4.79 18.82 19.31
CA ASN A 208 4.20 19.61 20.39
C ASN A 208 3.58 18.68 21.45
N PRO A 209 4.06 18.67 22.70
CA PRO A 209 3.58 17.76 23.74
C PRO A 209 2.11 18.02 24.17
N LYS A 210 1.50 19.12 23.74
CA LYS A 210 0.09 19.41 23.97
C LYS A 210 -0.83 18.76 22.94
N ASP A 211 -0.28 18.31 21.80
CA ASP A 211 -1.06 17.61 20.79
C ASP A 211 -1.28 16.17 21.24
N THR A 212 -2.51 15.70 21.10
CA THR A 212 -2.91 14.38 21.56
C THR A 212 -3.79 13.68 20.52
N VAL A 213 -3.64 12.36 20.41
CA VAL A 213 -4.56 11.49 19.70
C VAL A 213 -5.41 10.76 20.73
N LYS A 214 -6.72 10.91 20.60
CA LYS A 214 -7.70 10.21 21.43
C LYS A 214 -8.15 8.94 20.72
N VAL A 215 -8.09 7.83 21.42
CA VAL A 215 -8.58 6.52 20.98
C VAL A 215 -9.69 6.10 21.91
N ASP A 216 -10.91 6.00 21.39
CA ASP A 216 -12.08 5.49 22.11
C ASP A 216 -12.41 4.10 21.59
N LEU A 217 -12.49 3.13 22.49
CA LEU A 217 -12.83 1.73 22.20
C LEU A 217 -14.09 1.36 22.99
N LYS A 218 -15.06 0.78 22.34
CA LYS A 218 -16.23 0.22 23.00
C LYS A 218 -16.48 -1.22 22.59
N ASP A 219 -16.48 -2.13 23.54
CA ASP A 219 -16.79 -3.57 23.40
C ASP A 219 -16.01 -4.27 22.28
N ILE A 220 -14.72 -3.93 22.14
CA ILE A 220 -13.81 -4.52 21.17
C ILE A 220 -13.11 -5.73 21.76
N ASN A 221 -13.31 -6.90 21.15
CA ASN A 221 -12.54 -8.08 21.48
C ASN A 221 -11.14 -7.99 20.85
N MET A 222 -10.14 -7.72 21.65
CA MET A 222 -8.75 -7.61 21.22
C MET A 222 -8.21 -8.91 20.61
N GLY A 223 -8.81 -10.06 20.89
CA GLY A 223 -8.47 -11.33 20.26
C GLY A 223 -8.58 -11.28 18.74
N TYR A 224 -9.52 -10.53 18.19
CA TYR A 224 -9.65 -10.37 16.73
C TYR A 224 -8.44 -9.67 16.10
N VAL A 225 -7.84 -8.72 16.82
CA VAL A 225 -6.65 -8.01 16.35
C VAL A 225 -5.45 -8.93 16.30
N PHE A 226 -5.29 -9.79 17.31
CA PHE A 226 -4.18 -10.75 17.37
C PHE A 226 -4.34 -11.90 16.36
N ASP A 227 -5.57 -12.35 16.11
CA ASP A 227 -5.85 -13.41 15.11
C ASP A 227 -5.54 -12.98 13.67
N ILE A 228 -5.64 -11.68 13.36
CA ILE A 228 -5.30 -11.11 12.04
C ILE A 228 -3.78 -10.94 11.91
N ALA A 229 -3.08 -10.64 13.01
CA ALA A 229 -1.65 -10.35 13.02
C ALA A 229 -0.76 -11.62 13.09
N SER A 230 -1.31 -12.78 13.42
CA SER A 230 -0.62 -14.07 13.52
C SER A 230 -0.78 -14.91 12.24
#